data_97c53e5e601db25d7e7162091f8e0e6e
#
_entry.id   97c53e5e601db25d7e7162091f8e0e6e
#
_cell.length_a   1.000
_cell.length_b   1.000
_cell.length_c   1.000
_cell.angle_alpha   90.00
_cell.angle_beta   90.00
_cell.angle_gamma   90.00
#
_symmetry.space_group_name_H-M   'P 1'
#
loop_
_entity.id
_entity.type
_entity.pdbx_description
1 polymer ?
#
loop_
_entity_poly.entity_id
_entity_poly.type
_entity_poly.pdbx_seq_one_letter_code
_entity_poly.pdbx_strand_id
1 'polypeptide(L)'
;MVLNVGSLSNVCQRLDRVTGMKWISAYVVAGLVFGALDLLWLGKVGRPLYDARLGDLLAPHANVPAALLFYAIYLFGLTWFVLAPALESGSSGKAALGGFLFGLVAYATWNLTNLAVLKGFPASIVPIDMAWGSLATMATSVLTVLLVRALPWVGTPAP
;
A
#
# COMPACT_ATOMS: atom_id res chain seq x y z
N MET A 1 13.70 -39.14 25.33
CA MET A 1 14.21 -38.05 24.47
C MET A 1 13.56 -36.77 24.97
N VAL A 2 14.24 -36.05 25.87
CA VAL A 2 13.66 -34.82 26.48
C VAL A 2 13.95 -33.66 25.54
N LEU A 3 12.90 -33.11 24.91
CA LEU A 3 13.02 -31.88 24.12
C LEU A 3 13.46 -30.75 25.05
N ASN A 4 14.63 -30.20 24.77
CA ASN A 4 15.20 -29.10 25.56
C ASN A 4 14.34 -27.85 25.40
N VAL A 5 13.62 -27.43 26.46
CA VAL A 5 12.73 -26.29 26.49
C VAL A 5 13.43 -24.99 26.05
N GLY A 6 14.73 -24.84 26.33
CA GLY A 6 15.56 -23.74 25.87
C GLY A 6 15.71 -23.65 24.34
N SER A 7 15.72 -24.82 23.66
CA SER A 7 15.76 -24.88 22.20
C SER A 7 14.46 -24.40 21.58
N LEU A 8 13.31 -24.72 22.15
CA LEU A 8 11.99 -24.26 21.67
C LEU A 8 11.80 -22.77 21.84
N SER A 9 12.22 -22.21 22.98
CA SER A 9 12.13 -20.76 23.20
C SER A 9 12.98 -19.97 22.20
N ASN A 10 14.18 -20.43 21.90
CA ASN A 10 15.07 -19.81 20.90
C ASN A 10 14.46 -19.87 19.49
N VAL A 11 13.82 -20.99 19.14
CA VAL A 11 13.11 -21.13 17.85
C VAL A 11 11.92 -20.17 17.77
N CYS A 12 11.09 -20.10 18.81
CA CYS A 12 9.97 -19.15 18.84
C CYS A 12 10.44 -17.68 18.70
N GLN A 13 11.44 -17.27 19.49
CA GLN A 13 11.99 -15.91 19.39
C GLN A 13 12.58 -15.61 18.00
N ARG A 14 13.19 -16.60 17.35
CA ARG A 14 13.71 -16.44 15.98
C ARG A 14 12.58 -16.31 14.98
N LEU A 15 11.52 -17.10 15.10
CA LEU A 15 10.33 -17.01 14.24
C LEU A 15 9.62 -15.66 14.39
N ASP A 16 9.43 -15.18 15.61
CA ASP A 16 8.82 -13.87 15.88
C ASP A 16 9.65 -12.73 15.28
N ARG A 17 10.96 -12.79 15.39
CA ARG A 17 11.88 -11.80 14.82
C ARG A 17 11.83 -11.78 13.29
N VAL A 18 11.84 -12.94 12.66
CA VAL A 18 11.74 -13.05 11.19
C VAL A 18 10.39 -12.56 10.70
N THR A 19 9.31 -12.86 11.41
CA THR A 19 7.96 -12.38 11.08
C THR A 19 7.90 -10.84 11.20
N GLY A 20 8.41 -10.26 12.29
CA GLY A 20 8.47 -8.81 12.48
C GLY A 20 9.28 -8.10 11.39
N MET A 21 10.43 -8.66 11.00
CA MET A 21 11.26 -8.11 9.91
C MET A 21 10.55 -8.16 8.56
N LYS A 22 9.79 -9.20 8.26
CA LYS A 22 8.98 -9.28 7.02
C LYS A 22 7.95 -8.16 6.94
N TRP A 23 7.27 -7.87 8.04
CA TRP A 23 6.27 -6.82 8.11
C TRP A 23 6.85 -5.42 7.93
N ILE A 24 7.94 -5.13 8.64
CA ILE A 24 8.64 -3.86 8.52
C ILE A 24 9.18 -3.69 7.10
N SER A 25 9.81 -4.74 6.54
CA SER A 25 10.29 -4.70 5.15
C SER A 25 9.15 -4.47 4.16
N ALA A 26 8.01 -5.13 4.34
CA ALA A 26 6.84 -4.96 3.48
C ALA A 26 6.30 -3.52 3.55
N TYR A 27 6.19 -2.95 4.76
CA TYR A 27 5.74 -1.57 4.94
C TYR A 27 6.68 -0.56 4.26
N VAL A 28 7.99 -0.69 4.49
CA VAL A 28 8.99 0.22 3.92
C VAL A 28 9.05 0.09 2.39
N VAL A 29 9.11 -1.12 1.87
CA VAL A 29 9.14 -1.36 0.42
C VAL A 29 7.85 -0.87 -0.24
N ALA A 30 6.69 -1.13 0.36
CA ALA A 30 5.42 -0.61 -0.14
C ALA A 30 5.40 0.92 -0.17
N GLY A 31 5.93 1.57 0.87
CA GLY A 31 6.05 3.03 0.93
C GLY A 31 6.93 3.60 -0.16
N LEU A 32 8.07 2.96 -0.43
CA LEU A 32 8.98 3.38 -1.50
C LEU A 32 8.35 3.19 -2.90
N VAL A 33 7.74 2.04 -3.13
CA VAL A 33 7.10 1.74 -4.43
C VAL A 33 5.89 2.62 -4.67
N PHE A 34 4.99 2.71 -3.69
CA PHE A 34 3.78 3.54 -3.81
C PHE A 34 4.15 5.02 -3.95
N GLY A 35 5.08 5.51 -3.12
CA GLY A 35 5.56 6.88 -3.19
C GLY A 35 6.18 7.22 -4.55
N ALA A 36 6.98 6.32 -5.12
CA ALA A 36 7.54 6.52 -6.45
C ALA A 36 6.45 6.58 -7.56
N LEU A 37 5.47 5.67 -7.52
CA LEU A 37 4.35 5.67 -8.46
C LEU A 37 3.51 6.94 -8.33
N ASP A 38 3.22 7.36 -7.10
CA ASP A 38 2.40 8.53 -6.82
C ASP A 38 3.10 9.84 -7.20
N LEU A 39 4.41 9.95 -6.95
CA LEU A 39 5.21 11.08 -7.42
C LEU A 39 5.25 11.17 -8.95
N LEU A 40 5.36 10.04 -9.65
CA LEU A 40 5.29 10.02 -11.11
C LEU A 40 3.91 10.44 -11.62
N TRP A 41 2.86 9.97 -10.98
CA TRP A 41 1.49 10.35 -11.32
C TRP A 41 1.25 11.84 -11.08
N LEU A 42 1.50 12.31 -9.88
CA LEU A 42 1.30 13.71 -9.51
C LEU A 42 2.17 14.65 -10.36
N GLY A 43 3.41 14.26 -10.65
CA GLY A 43 4.32 15.09 -11.43
C GLY A 43 3.98 15.20 -12.91
N LYS A 44 3.31 14.19 -13.51
CA LYS A 44 3.09 14.14 -14.95
C LYS A 44 1.63 14.19 -15.38
N VAL A 45 0.74 13.58 -14.64
CA VAL A 45 -0.68 13.40 -15.04
C VAL A 45 -1.63 14.01 -14.02
N GLY A 46 -1.44 13.69 -12.74
CA GLY A 46 -2.40 14.04 -11.69
C GLY A 46 -2.51 15.53 -11.51
N ARG A 47 -1.40 16.25 -11.33
CA ARG A 47 -1.44 17.70 -11.06
C ARG A 47 -2.09 18.49 -12.19
N PRO A 48 -1.71 18.36 -13.46
CA PRO A 48 -2.42 19.05 -14.55
C PRO A 48 -3.90 18.70 -14.64
N LEU A 49 -4.23 17.42 -14.38
CA LEU A 49 -5.62 16.94 -14.38
C LEU A 49 -6.43 17.56 -13.24
N TYR A 50 -5.86 17.58 -12.03
CA TYR A 50 -6.53 18.15 -10.85
C TYR A 50 -6.67 19.66 -10.96
N ASP A 51 -5.62 20.37 -11.38
CA ASP A 51 -5.67 21.82 -11.61
C ASP A 51 -6.78 22.19 -12.62
N ALA A 52 -6.87 21.43 -13.72
CA ALA A 52 -7.89 21.68 -14.75
C ALA A 52 -9.33 21.33 -14.33
N ARG A 53 -9.51 20.38 -13.40
CA ARG A 53 -10.83 19.84 -13.07
C ARG A 53 -11.35 20.30 -11.71
N LEU A 54 -10.48 20.46 -10.72
CA LEU A 54 -10.85 20.87 -9.37
C LEU A 54 -10.73 22.39 -9.17
N GLY A 55 -9.85 23.07 -9.91
CA GLY A 55 -9.76 24.53 -9.89
C GLY A 55 -9.70 25.10 -8.47
N ASP A 56 -10.68 25.92 -8.13
CA ASP A 56 -10.78 26.63 -6.84
C ASP A 56 -11.01 25.71 -5.62
N LEU A 57 -11.31 24.41 -5.85
CA LEU A 57 -11.40 23.43 -4.77
C LEU A 57 -10.02 23.01 -4.25
N LEU A 58 -8.95 23.26 -5.02
CA LEU A 58 -7.60 22.94 -4.61
C LEU A 58 -7.03 24.01 -3.68
N ALA A 59 -6.44 23.55 -2.58
CA ALA A 59 -5.65 24.44 -1.73
C ALA A 59 -4.39 24.92 -2.48
N PRO A 60 -3.97 26.21 -2.31
CA PRO A 60 -2.77 26.73 -2.97
C PRO A 60 -1.49 26.00 -2.55
N HIS A 61 -1.48 25.40 -1.37
CA HIS A 61 -0.39 24.57 -0.86
C HIS A 61 -0.93 23.29 -0.21
N ALA A 62 -0.26 22.17 -0.48
CA ALA A 62 -0.61 20.91 0.14
C ALA A 62 -0.37 20.92 1.66
N ASN A 63 -1.31 20.38 2.43
CA ASN A 63 -1.13 20.13 3.85
C ASN A 63 -0.25 18.89 4.04
N VAL A 64 1.07 19.11 4.15
CA VAL A 64 2.07 18.03 4.25
C VAL A 64 1.82 17.11 5.45
N PRO A 65 1.54 17.60 6.67
CA PRO A 65 1.21 16.74 7.80
C PRO A 65 0.03 15.80 7.53
N ALA A 66 -1.04 16.30 6.92
CA ALA A 66 -2.20 15.48 6.57
C ALA A 66 -1.87 14.43 5.51
N ALA A 67 -1.06 14.79 4.50
CA ALA A 67 -0.60 13.86 3.48
C ALA A 67 0.26 12.74 4.08
N LEU A 68 1.22 13.07 4.94
CA LEU A 68 2.06 12.07 5.61
C LEU A 68 1.25 11.13 6.50
N LEU A 69 0.28 11.67 7.24
CA LEU A 69 -0.62 10.85 8.06
C LEU A 69 -1.46 9.90 7.20
N PHE A 70 -1.97 10.40 6.07
CA PHE A 70 -2.68 9.56 5.10
C PHE A 70 -1.78 8.40 4.62
N TYR A 71 -0.56 8.69 4.15
CA TYR A 71 0.36 7.65 3.69
C TYR A 71 0.66 6.63 4.78
N ALA A 72 0.90 7.07 6.01
CA ALA A 72 1.17 6.17 7.13
C ALA A 72 0.00 5.20 7.39
N ILE A 73 -1.24 5.72 7.46
CA ILE A 73 -2.44 4.91 7.68
C ILE A 73 -2.72 4.00 6.49
N TYR A 74 -2.60 4.53 5.27
CA TYR A 74 -2.86 3.78 4.05
C TYR A 74 -1.91 2.59 3.89
N LEU A 75 -0.61 2.83 4.05
CA LEU A 75 0.41 1.78 3.97
C LEU A 75 0.29 0.76 5.11
N PHE A 76 -0.11 1.19 6.30
CA PHE A 76 -0.39 0.27 7.40
C PHE A 76 -1.56 -0.66 7.04
N GLY A 77 -2.67 -0.10 6.55
CA GLY A 77 -3.82 -0.89 6.11
C GLY A 77 -3.46 -1.83 4.96
N LEU A 78 -2.73 -1.34 3.95
CA LEU A 78 -2.27 -2.15 2.83
C LEU A 78 -1.39 -3.32 3.31
N THR A 79 -0.46 -3.04 4.23
CA THR A 79 0.43 -4.06 4.79
C THR A 79 -0.36 -5.10 5.56
N TRP A 80 -1.28 -4.67 6.41
CA TRP A 80 -2.07 -5.56 7.25
C TRP A 80 -3.05 -6.43 6.47
N PHE A 81 -3.84 -5.82 5.60
CA PHE A 81 -4.95 -6.52 4.95
C PHE A 81 -4.56 -7.23 3.65
N VAL A 82 -3.49 -6.79 2.99
CA VAL A 82 -3.12 -7.29 1.66
C VAL A 82 -1.74 -7.96 1.65
N LEU A 83 -0.70 -7.24 2.09
CA LEU A 83 0.67 -7.72 1.94
C LEU A 83 0.98 -8.89 2.86
N ALA A 84 0.54 -8.84 4.12
CA ALA A 84 0.79 -9.90 5.08
C ALA A 84 0.21 -11.25 4.62
N PRO A 85 -1.10 -11.38 4.33
CA PRO A 85 -1.65 -12.66 3.86
C PRO A 85 -1.09 -13.09 2.50
N ALA A 86 -0.69 -12.14 1.64
CA ALA A 86 -0.05 -12.47 0.37
C ALA A 86 1.38 -13.03 0.55
N LEU A 87 2.16 -12.46 1.48
CA LEU A 87 3.49 -12.94 1.84
C LEU A 87 3.46 -14.30 2.53
N GLU A 88 2.50 -14.52 3.43
CA GLU A 88 2.30 -15.80 4.13
C GLU A 88 1.94 -16.93 3.15
N SER A 89 1.04 -16.64 2.20
CA SER A 89 0.65 -17.62 1.18
C SER A 89 1.61 -17.73 0.00
N GLY A 90 2.60 -16.86 -0.10
CA GLY A 90 3.53 -16.80 -1.23
C GLY A 90 2.88 -16.45 -2.57
N SER A 91 1.66 -15.89 -2.58
CA SER A 91 0.85 -15.69 -3.78
C SER A 91 0.87 -14.24 -4.27
N SER A 92 1.51 -13.99 -5.40
CA SER A 92 1.44 -12.69 -6.09
C SER A 92 0.03 -12.40 -6.65
N GLY A 93 -0.75 -13.44 -6.95
CA GLY A 93 -2.14 -13.29 -7.36
C GLY A 93 -3.03 -12.73 -6.25
N LYS A 94 -2.83 -13.17 -5.00
CA LYS A 94 -3.51 -12.57 -3.83
C LYS A 94 -3.09 -11.12 -3.61
N ALA A 95 -1.80 -10.81 -3.79
CA ALA A 95 -1.33 -9.43 -3.72
C ALA A 95 -1.97 -8.56 -4.80
N ALA A 96 -2.07 -9.04 -6.03
CA ALA A 96 -2.68 -8.31 -7.14
C ALA A 96 -4.16 -8.03 -6.86
N LEU A 97 -4.94 -9.06 -6.59
CA LEU A 97 -6.38 -8.90 -6.34
C LEU A 97 -6.67 -8.08 -5.08
N GLY A 98 -5.98 -8.38 -3.98
CA GLY A 98 -6.13 -7.63 -2.73
C GLY A 98 -5.74 -6.17 -2.88
N GLY A 99 -4.61 -5.89 -3.56
CA GLY A 99 -4.17 -4.52 -3.85
C GLY A 99 -5.15 -3.76 -4.75
N PHE A 100 -5.65 -4.40 -5.80
CA PHE A 100 -6.67 -3.79 -6.66
C PHE A 100 -7.93 -3.41 -5.88
N LEU A 101 -8.47 -4.34 -5.10
CA LEU A 101 -9.69 -4.12 -4.32
C LEU A 101 -9.48 -3.08 -3.20
N PHE A 102 -8.34 -3.13 -2.50
CA PHE A 102 -8.02 -2.16 -1.46
C PHE A 102 -7.89 -0.74 -2.03
N GLY A 103 -7.20 -0.59 -3.16
CA GLY A 103 -7.10 0.68 -3.88
C GLY A 103 -8.45 1.16 -4.37
N LEU A 104 -9.26 0.27 -4.96
CA LEU A 104 -10.61 0.61 -5.42
C LEU A 104 -11.48 1.16 -4.28
N VAL A 105 -11.52 0.48 -3.14
CA VAL A 105 -12.32 0.91 -1.98
C VAL A 105 -11.83 2.25 -1.45
N ALA A 106 -10.52 2.44 -1.28
CA ALA A 106 -9.96 3.68 -0.75
C ALA A 106 -10.25 4.89 -1.66
N TYR A 107 -10.00 4.73 -2.96
CA TYR A 107 -10.22 5.81 -3.92
C TYR A 107 -11.71 6.03 -4.23
N ALA A 108 -12.52 4.98 -4.24
CA ALA A 108 -13.96 5.11 -4.33
C ALA A 108 -14.54 5.87 -3.12
N THR A 109 -14.05 5.59 -1.92
CA THR A 109 -14.48 6.30 -0.70
C THR A 109 -14.23 7.80 -0.84
N TRP A 110 -13.05 8.21 -1.27
CA TRP A 110 -12.75 9.62 -1.51
C TRP A 110 -13.61 10.22 -2.63
N ASN A 111 -13.58 9.61 -3.81
CA ASN A 111 -14.19 10.18 -5.00
C ASN A 111 -15.71 10.21 -4.94
N LEU A 112 -16.35 9.09 -4.58
CA LEU A 112 -17.80 9.00 -4.57
C LEU A 112 -18.44 9.79 -3.40
N THR A 113 -17.79 9.85 -2.25
CA THR A 113 -18.28 10.69 -1.15
C THR A 113 -18.18 12.16 -1.48
N ASN A 114 -17.07 12.63 -2.07
CA ASN A 114 -16.93 14.00 -2.51
C ASN A 114 -17.95 14.35 -3.61
N LEU A 115 -18.15 13.43 -4.57
CA LEU A 115 -19.19 13.62 -5.61
C LEU A 115 -20.59 13.73 -5.02
N ALA A 116 -20.87 12.98 -3.96
CA ALA A 116 -22.18 12.97 -3.31
C ALA A 116 -22.47 14.23 -2.47
N VAL A 117 -21.44 14.82 -1.82
CA VAL A 117 -21.66 15.87 -0.79
C VAL A 117 -21.11 17.23 -1.16
N LEU A 118 -20.15 17.34 -2.09
CA LEU A 118 -19.54 18.63 -2.46
C LEU A 118 -20.22 19.21 -3.70
N LYS A 119 -20.68 20.44 -3.57
CA LYS A 119 -21.24 21.19 -4.71
C LYS A 119 -20.12 21.47 -5.73
N GLY A 120 -20.35 21.07 -6.98
CA GLY A 120 -19.42 21.33 -8.08
C GLY A 120 -18.23 20.36 -8.17
N PHE A 121 -18.20 19.28 -7.40
CA PHE A 121 -17.18 18.26 -7.57
C PHE A 121 -17.29 17.61 -8.95
N PRO A 122 -16.20 17.56 -9.75
CA PRO A 122 -16.28 17.14 -11.15
C PRO A 122 -16.38 15.60 -11.29
N ALA A 123 -17.53 15.09 -11.72
CA ALA A 123 -17.75 13.65 -11.92
C ALA A 123 -16.74 13.03 -12.91
N SER A 124 -16.16 13.81 -13.80
CA SER A 124 -15.22 13.33 -14.83
C SER A 124 -13.86 12.88 -14.28
N ILE A 125 -13.47 13.30 -13.07
CA ILE A 125 -12.23 12.85 -12.44
C ILE A 125 -12.39 11.49 -11.76
N VAL A 126 -13.60 11.17 -11.31
CA VAL A 126 -13.91 9.99 -10.49
C VAL A 126 -13.40 8.69 -11.10
N PRO A 127 -13.77 8.31 -12.36
CA PRO A 127 -13.31 7.05 -12.93
C PRO A 127 -11.80 7.01 -13.16
N ILE A 128 -11.18 8.14 -13.47
CA ILE A 128 -9.73 8.24 -13.73
C ILE A 128 -8.96 8.00 -12.44
N ASP A 129 -9.35 8.67 -11.37
CA ASP A 129 -8.69 8.59 -10.07
C ASP A 129 -8.91 7.22 -9.41
N MET A 130 -10.11 6.67 -9.50
CA MET A 130 -10.40 5.31 -9.03
C MET A 130 -9.59 4.25 -9.78
N ALA A 131 -9.49 4.37 -11.11
CA ALA A 131 -8.67 3.47 -11.92
C ALA A 131 -7.19 3.57 -11.55
N TRP A 132 -6.67 4.79 -11.43
CA TRP A 132 -5.30 5.02 -10.97
C TRP A 132 -5.04 4.37 -9.62
N GLY A 133 -5.85 4.69 -8.60
CA GLY A 133 -5.66 4.17 -7.25
C GLY A 133 -5.71 2.65 -7.17
N SER A 134 -6.62 2.01 -7.93
CA SER A 134 -6.71 0.56 -8.01
C SER A 134 -5.45 -0.05 -8.63
N LEU A 135 -5.00 0.48 -9.76
CA LEU A 135 -3.85 -0.05 -10.50
C LEU A 135 -2.52 0.23 -9.79
N ALA A 136 -2.35 1.43 -9.23
CA ALA A 136 -1.16 1.78 -8.47
C ALA A 136 -1.01 0.91 -7.22
N THR A 137 -2.10 0.67 -6.50
CA THR A 137 -2.09 -0.19 -5.30
C THR A 137 -1.87 -1.65 -5.65
N MET A 138 -2.46 -2.13 -6.74
CA MET A 138 -2.20 -3.47 -7.27
C MET A 138 -0.72 -3.64 -7.62
N ALA A 139 -0.14 -2.70 -8.39
CA ALA A 139 1.27 -2.74 -8.79
C ALA A 139 2.19 -2.68 -7.55
N THR A 140 1.91 -1.78 -6.60
CA THR A 140 2.63 -1.69 -5.32
C THR A 140 2.61 -3.01 -4.58
N SER A 141 1.45 -3.65 -4.47
CA SER A 141 1.30 -4.89 -3.73
C SER A 141 2.10 -6.03 -4.37
N VAL A 142 2.00 -6.18 -5.68
CA VAL A 142 2.75 -7.23 -6.42
C VAL A 142 4.25 -6.99 -6.30
N LEU A 143 4.71 -5.77 -6.60
CA LEU A 143 6.14 -5.43 -6.54
C LEU A 143 6.70 -5.61 -5.13
N THR A 144 5.95 -5.18 -4.10
CA THR A 144 6.36 -5.37 -2.71
C THR A 144 6.54 -6.84 -2.36
N VAL A 145 5.58 -7.70 -2.71
CA VAL A 145 5.68 -9.15 -2.44
C VAL A 145 6.88 -9.76 -3.16
N LEU A 146 7.12 -9.39 -4.41
CA LEU A 146 8.27 -9.90 -5.18
C LEU A 146 9.60 -9.42 -4.57
N LEU A 147 9.73 -8.13 -4.25
CA LEU A 147 10.95 -7.56 -3.68
C LEU A 147 11.25 -8.10 -2.28
N VAL A 148 10.24 -8.16 -1.41
CA VAL A 148 10.41 -8.68 -0.04
C VAL A 148 10.83 -10.14 -0.05
N ARG A 149 10.26 -10.96 -0.95
CA ARG A 149 10.66 -12.37 -1.10
C ARG A 149 12.08 -12.55 -1.64
N ALA A 150 12.59 -11.58 -2.36
CA ALA A 150 13.98 -11.59 -2.86
C ALA A 150 15.01 -11.17 -1.79
N LEU A 151 14.56 -10.65 -0.63
CA LEU A 151 15.47 -10.24 0.44
C LEU A 151 16.08 -11.50 1.13
N PRO A 152 17.42 -11.55 1.31
CA PRO A 152 18.11 -12.74 1.82
C PRO A 152 17.62 -13.21 3.20
N TRP A 153 17.23 -12.27 4.07
CA TRP A 153 16.75 -12.57 5.43
C TRP A 153 15.27 -12.99 5.50
N VAL A 154 14.53 -12.89 4.38
CA VAL A 154 13.12 -13.27 4.31
C VAL A 154 12.94 -14.62 3.63
N GLY A 155 13.81 -14.96 2.67
CA GLY A 155 13.71 -16.13 1.81
C GLY A 155 14.41 -17.40 2.32
N THR A 156 15.18 -17.35 3.40
CA THR A 156 15.81 -18.55 3.95
C THR A 156 14.82 -19.34 4.80
N PRO A 157 14.43 -20.58 4.40
CA PRO A 157 13.86 -21.52 5.34
C PRO A 157 14.88 -21.72 6.47
N ALA A 158 14.41 -21.72 7.71
CA ALA A 158 15.27 -22.11 8.83
C ALA A 158 15.81 -23.52 8.56
N PRO A 159 17.13 -23.78 8.75
CA PRO A 159 17.72 -25.10 8.62
C PRO A 159 17.12 -26.08 9.65
#